data_9da9401f090a0741d652079473b56426
#
_entry.id   9da9401f090a0741d652079473b56426
#
_cell.length_a   1.000
_cell.length_b   1.000
_cell.length_c   1.000
_cell.angle_alpha   90.00
_cell.angle_beta   90.00
_cell.angle_gamma   90.00
#
_symmetry.space_group_name_H-M   'P 1'
#
loop_
_entity.id
_entity.type
_entity.pdbx_description
1 polymer ?
#
loop_
_entity_poly.entity_id
_entity_poly.type
_entity_poly.pdbx_seq_one_letter_code
_entity_poly.pdbx_strand_id
1 'polypeptide(L)'
;MEILATDNMFIIEIDETKANPYYLQALFHSELGRALFKSIYVGSVIPTVSLEKLRKLEIPLLSPEEQNIIVEKYKEELGRIADLKEKLLTSREKLKRIYNIKNI
;
A
#
# COMPACT_ATOMS: atom_id res chain seq x y z
N MET A 1 -11.70 8.01 -12.27
CA MET A 1 -10.41 7.34 -12.00
C MET A 1 -9.70 7.09 -13.31
N GLU A 2 -8.52 7.62 -13.47
CA GLU A 2 -7.70 7.39 -14.64
C GLU A 2 -6.60 6.38 -14.32
N ILE A 3 -6.28 5.53 -15.29
CA ILE A 3 -5.28 4.49 -15.13
C ILE A 3 -4.25 4.60 -16.25
N LEU A 4 -2.99 4.78 -15.86
CA LEU A 4 -1.86 4.75 -16.77
C LEU A 4 -1.12 3.42 -16.61
N ALA A 5 -0.83 2.77 -17.73
CA ALA A 5 -0.10 1.51 -17.73
C ALA A 5 1.36 1.73 -18.15
N THR A 6 2.28 1.13 -17.42
CA THR A 6 3.68 1.01 -17.79
C THR A 6 4.02 -0.48 -17.93
N ASP A 7 5.26 -0.81 -18.29
CA ASP A 7 5.66 -2.21 -18.53
C ASP A 7 5.41 -3.13 -17.32
N ASN A 8 5.53 -2.63 -16.10
CA ASN A 8 5.46 -3.44 -14.90
C ASN A 8 4.48 -2.94 -13.82
N MET A 9 3.81 -1.81 -14.03
CA MET A 9 2.90 -1.27 -13.03
C MET A 9 1.82 -0.39 -13.64
N PHE A 10 0.74 -0.22 -12.89
CA PHE A 10 -0.31 0.73 -13.20
C PHE A 10 -0.24 1.92 -12.26
N ILE A 11 -0.43 3.10 -12.79
CA ILE A 11 -0.58 4.33 -12.01
C ILE A 11 -2.06 4.70 -12.06
N ILE A 12 -2.68 4.77 -10.89
CA ILE A 12 -4.10 5.09 -10.76
C ILE A 12 -4.25 6.50 -10.23
N GLU A 13 -4.83 7.38 -11.03
CA GLU A 13 -5.21 8.72 -10.58
C GLU A 13 -6.63 8.68 -10.03
N ILE A 14 -6.83 9.32 -8.89
CA ILE A 14 -8.07 9.27 -8.15
C ILE A 14 -8.75 10.62 -8.17
N ASP A 15 -10.06 10.62 -8.40
CA ASP A 15 -10.87 11.81 -8.19
C ASP A 15 -11.01 12.06 -6.69
N GLU A 16 -10.22 13.01 -6.18
CA GLU A 16 -10.16 13.34 -4.76
C GLU A 16 -11.45 13.95 -4.22
N THR A 17 -12.36 14.37 -5.10
CA THR A 17 -13.69 14.81 -4.67
C THR A 17 -14.57 13.64 -4.22
N LYS A 18 -14.25 12.42 -4.64
CA LYS A 18 -15.02 11.21 -4.35
C LYS A 18 -14.35 10.31 -3.32
N ALA A 19 -13.02 10.25 -3.33
CA ALA A 19 -12.28 9.35 -2.47
C ALA A 19 -10.93 9.95 -2.05
N ASN A 20 -10.54 9.68 -0.81
CA ASN A 20 -9.20 10.02 -0.34
C ASN A 20 -8.21 8.94 -0.83
N PRO A 21 -7.08 9.31 -1.44
CA PRO A 21 -6.08 8.35 -1.90
C PRO A 21 -5.58 7.40 -0.80
N TYR A 22 -5.43 7.88 0.42
CA TYR A 22 -5.03 7.05 1.56
C TYR A 22 -6.08 6.02 1.94
N TYR A 23 -7.36 6.35 1.75
CA TYR A 23 -8.43 5.37 1.95
C TYR A 23 -8.27 4.19 0.98
N LEU A 24 -7.98 4.46 -0.28
CA LEU A 24 -7.76 3.41 -1.26
C LEU A 24 -6.51 2.60 -0.98
N GLN A 25 -5.43 3.25 -0.52
CA GLN A 25 -4.25 2.51 -0.06
C GLN A 25 -4.59 1.56 1.09
N ALA A 26 -5.35 2.02 2.08
CA ALA A 26 -5.79 1.19 3.19
C ALA A 26 -6.65 0.02 2.72
N LEU A 27 -7.57 0.27 1.80
CA LEU A 27 -8.41 -0.77 1.22
C LEU A 27 -7.54 -1.84 0.52
N PHE A 28 -6.59 -1.43 -0.30
CA PHE A 28 -5.75 -2.37 -1.06
C PHE A 28 -4.79 -3.16 -0.17
N HIS A 29 -4.44 -2.66 1.00
CA HIS A 29 -3.68 -3.42 2.00
C HIS A 29 -4.55 -4.37 2.83
N SER A 30 -5.88 -4.24 2.76
CA SER A 30 -6.80 -5.09 3.52
C SER A 30 -7.01 -6.46 2.86
N GLU A 31 -7.59 -7.38 3.61
CA GLU A 31 -8.00 -8.68 3.07
C GLU A 31 -9.03 -8.54 1.95
N LEU A 32 -9.98 -7.60 2.10
CA LEU A 32 -10.96 -7.31 1.07
C LEU A 32 -10.28 -6.81 -0.22
N GLY A 33 -9.32 -5.90 -0.09
CA GLY A 33 -8.56 -5.39 -1.23
C GLY A 33 -7.78 -6.48 -1.95
N ARG A 34 -7.17 -7.39 -1.20
CA ARG A 34 -6.47 -8.55 -1.77
C ARG A 34 -7.42 -9.45 -2.55
N ALA A 35 -8.63 -9.70 -2.01
CA ALA A 35 -9.65 -10.48 -2.70
C ALA A 35 -10.11 -9.79 -3.98
N LEU A 36 -10.30 -8.47 -3.96
CA LEU A 36 -10.65 -7.67 -5.13
C LEU A 36 -9.58 -7.78 -6.22
N PHE A 37 -8.30 -7.68 -5.85
CA PHE A 37 -7.21 -7.85 -6.82
C PHE A 37 -7.14 -9.25 -7.38
N LYS A 38 -7.35 -10.28 -6.58
CA LYS A 38 -7.39 -11.65 -7.08
C LYS A 38 -8.48 -11.85 -8.12
N SER A 39 -9.60 -11.15 -8.00
CA SER A 39 -10.72 -11.25 -8.95
C SER A 39 -10.37 -10.71 -10.34
N ILE A 40 -9.35 -9.87 -10.45
CA ILE A 40 -8.94 -9.24 -11.72
C ILE A 40 -7.63 -9.79 -12.27
N TYR A 41 -7.04 -10.80 -11.63
CA TYR A 41 -5.85 -11.47 -12.15
C TYR A 41 -6.21 -12.35 -13.34
N VAL A 42 -5.32 -12.41 -14.32
CA VAL A 42 -5.38 -13.30 -15.47
C VAL A 42 -4.06 -14.06 -15.58
N GLY A 43 -4.12 -15.24 -16.17
CA GLY A 43 -2.95 -16.10 -16.33
C GLY A 43 -2.86 -17.15 -15.22
N SER A 44 -2.39 -18.35 -15.60
CA SER A 44 -2.31 -19.50 -14.68
C SER A 44 -0.91 -19.74 -14.13
N VAL A 45 0.13 -19.34 -14.85
CA VAL A 45 1.53 -19.56 -14.47
C VAL A 45 2.09 -18.33 -13.77
N ILE A 46 1.93 -17.15 -14.37
CA ILE A 46 2.32 -15.87 -13.78
C ILE A 46 1.06 -15.00 -13.74
N PRO A 47 0.39 -14.89 -12.58
CA PRO A 47 -0.79 -14.05 -12.47
C PRO A 47 -0.43 -12.58 -12.72
N THR A 48 -1.16 -11.94 -13.62
CA THR A 48 -1.02 -10.53 -13.93
C THR A 48 -2.36 -9.82 -13.79
N VAL A 49 -2.32 -8.53 -13.48
CA VAL A 49 -3.54 -7.72 -13.37
C VAL A 49 -4.03 -7.36 -14.77
N SER A 50 -5.30 -7.65 -15.05
CA SER A 50 -5.94 -7.26 -16.30
C SER A 50 -6.35 -5.78 -16.23
N LEU A 51 -5.84 -4.96 -17.15
CA LEU A 51 -6.20 -3.54 -17.24
C LEU A 51 -7.70 -3.36 -17.47
N GLU A 52 -8.29 -4.18 -18.35
CA GLU A 52 -9.73 -4.13 -18.63
C GLU A 52 -10.57 -4.42 -17.39
N LYS A 53 -10.21 -5.46 -16.64
CA LYS A 53 -10.89 -5.81 -15.39
C LYS A 53 -10.66 -4.78 -14.31
N LEU A 54 -9.45 -4.21 -14.24
CA LEU A 54 -9.13 -3.15 -13.28
C LEU A 54 -10.02 -1.91 -13.52
N ARG A 55 -10.25 -1.54 -14.77
CA ARG A 55 -11.12 -0.41 -15.10
C ARG A 55 -12.57 -0.63 -14.68
N LYS A 56 -13.01 -1.87 -14.65
CA LYS A 56 -14.38 -2.25 -14.29
C LYS A 56 -14.54 -2.64 -12.83
N LEU A 57 -13.43 -2.62 -12.07
CA LEU A 57 -13.46 -3.02 -10.66
C LEU A 57 -14.32 -2.06 -9.84
N GLU A 58 -15.31 -2.62 -9.17
CA GLU A 58 -16.13 -1.88 -8.23
C GLU A 58 -15.47 -1.85 -6.87
N ILE A 59 -15.28 -0.63 -6.34
CA ILE A 59 -14.64 -0.40 -5.05
C ILE A 59 -15.71 0.10 -4.08
N PRO A 60 -15.84 -0.51 -2.88
CA PRO A 60 -16.77 0.01 -1.88
C PRO A 60 -16.34 1.42 -1.46
N LEU A 61 -17.23 2.38 -1.65
CA LEU A 61 -16.97 3.77 -1.34
C LEU A 61 -17.78 4.18 -0.12
N LEU A 62 -17.09 4.34 0.99
CA LEU A 62 -17.70 4.78 2.25
C LEU A 62 -17.97 6.28 2.23
N SER A 63 -18.73 6.76 3.22
CA SER A 63 -18.93 8.19 3.39
C SER A 63 -17.60 8.91 3.67
N PRO A 64 -17.51 10.23 3.39
CA PRO A 64 -16.29 10.97 3.71
C PRO A 64 -15.87 10.86 5.17
N GLU A 65 -16.79 10.84 6.10
CA GLU A 65 -16.52 10.71 7.53
C GLU A 65 -15.93 9.34 7.87
N GLU A 66 -16.50 8.28 7.31
CA GLU A 66 -16.00 6.92 7.50
C GLU A 66 -14.63 6.73 6.85
N GLN A 67 -14.41 7.31 5.65
CA GLN A 67 -13.11 7.32 5.01
C GLN A 67 -12.05 7.99 5.90
N ASN A 68 -12.37 9.12 6.50
CA ASN A 68 -11.44 9.86 7.36
C ASN A 68 -11.01 9.05 8.58
N ILE A 69 -11.93 8.30 9.19
CA ILE A 69 -11.61 7.42 10.32
C ILE A 69 -10.57 6.36 9.90
N ILE A 70 -10.78 5.73 8.75
CA ILE A 70 -9.87 4.72 8.22
C ILE A 70 -8.51 5.35 7.87
N VAL A 71 -8.52 6.52 7.24
CA VAL A 71 -7.30 7.23 6.85
C VAL A 71 -6.45 7.58 8.07
N GLU A 72 -7.05 8.07 9.15
CA GLU A 72 -6.32 8.40 10.37
C GLU A 72 -5.63 7.17 10.97
N LYS A 73 -6.35 6.06 11.09
CA LYS A 73 -5.79 4.81 11.59
C LYS A 73 -4.69 4.27 10.69
N TYR A 74 -4.88 4.36 9.38
CA TYR A 74 -3.88 3.92 8.41
C TYR A 74 -2.60 4.73 8.51
N LYS A 75 -2.71 6.06 8.60
CA LYS A 75 -1.55 6.94 8.77
C LYS A 75 -0.80 6.70 10.07
N GLU A 76 -1.52 6.43 11.16
CA GLU A 76 -0.90 6.07 12.44
C GLU A 76 -0.04 4.81 12.30
N GLU A 77 -0.56 3.78 11.64
CA GLU A 77 0.20 2.55 11.43
C GLU A 77 1.38 2.74 10.49
N LEU A 78 1.24 3.55 9.44
CA LEU A 78 2.38 3.91 8.58
C LEU A 78 3.48 4.63 9.37
N GLY A 79 3.12 5.54 10.26
CA GLY A 79 4.07 6.22 11.14
C GLY A 79 4.78 5.24 12.07
N ARG A 80 4.06 4.29 12.64
CA ARG A 80 4.63 3.24 13.48
C ARG A 80 5.61 2.35 12.72
N ILE A 81 5.26 1.99 11.49
CA ILE A 81 6.16 1.22 10.61
C ILE A 81 7.42 2.01 10.30
N ALA A 82 7.31 3.31 9.99
CA ALA A 82 8.46 4.16 9.74
C ALA A 82 9.40 4.23 10.94
N ASP A 83 8.85 4.40 12.14
CA ASP A 83 9.64 4.43 13.40
C ASP A 83 10.35 3.09 13.65
N LEU A 84 9.67 1.98 13.42
CA LEU A 84 10.26 0.65 13.56
C LEU A 84 11.38 0.40 12.55
N LYS A 85 11.21 0.86 11.32
CA LYS A 85 12.27 0.77 10.29
C LYS A 85 13.49 1.58 10.68
N GLU A 86 13.30 2.78 11.22
CA GLU A 86 14.40 3.62 11.68
C GLU A 86 15.16 2.95 12.83
N LYS A 87 14.45 2.41 13.81
CA LYS A 87 15.05 1.65 14.91
C LYS A 87 15.82 0.43 14.41
N LEU A 88 15.28 -0.27 13.43
CA LEU A 88 15.95 -1.43 12.83
C LEU A 88 17.25 -1.02 12.15
N LEU A 89 17.25 0.07 11.38
CA LEU A 89 18.47 0.58 10.73
C LEU A 89 19.51 0.98 11.75
N THR A 90 19.10 1.67 12.82
CA THR A 90 20.01 2.07 13.91
C THR A 90 20.64 0.85 14.58
N SER A 91 19.85 -0.18 14.87
CA SER A 91 20.37 -1.41 15.48
C SER A 91 21.32 -2.16 14.55
N ARG A 92 21.05 -2.20 13.26
CA ARG A 92 21.96 -2.79 12.29
C ARG A 92 23.30 -2.07 12.22
N GLU A 93 23.31 -0.74 12.31
CA GLU A 93 24.53 0.04 12.37
C GLU A 93 25.33 -0.25 13.65
N LYS A 94 24.63 -0.39 14.78
CA LYS A 94 25.25 -0.78 16.03
C LYS A 94 25.90 -2.16 15.95
N LEU A 95 25.22 -3.12 15.30
CA LEU A 95 25.80 -4.46 15.11
C LEU A 95 27.14 -4.40 14.36
N LYS A 96 27.25 -3.57 13.33
CA LYS A 96 28.47 -3.41 12.57
C LYS A 96 29.63 -2.88 13.40
N ARG A 97 29.35 -2.15 14.48
CA ARG A 97 30.36 -1.49 15.32
C ARG A 97 30.72 -2.27 16.59
N ILE A 98 29.99 -3.30 16.93
CA ILE A 98 30.23 -4.06 18.16
C ILE A 98 31.65 -4.62 18.25
N TYR A 99 32.18 -5.15 17.17
CA TYR A 99 33.53 -5.68 17.15
C TYR A 99 34.59 -4.60 17.45
N ASN A 100 34.35 -3.38 16.99
CA ASN A 100 35.29 -2.27 17.15
C ASN A 100 35.37 -1.73 18.57
N ILE A 101 34.39 -2.02 19.43
CA ILE A 101 34.38 -1.55 20.84
C ILE A 101 35.59 -2.05 21.62
N LYS A 102 36.04 -3.26 21.33
CA LYS A 102 37.21 -3.84 22.01
C LYS A 102 38.57 -3.21 21.59
N ASN A 103 38.59 -2.50 20.50
CA ASN A 103 39.80 -1.88 19.93
C ASN A 103 39.96 -0.41 20.33
N ILE A 104 39.10 0.06 21.18
CA ILE A 104 39.11 1.46 21.68
C ILE A 104 40.03 1.58 22.91
#